data_1f2a43bb8b016bf2a8a14e25e377e7ed
#
_entry.id   1f2a43bb8b016bf2a8a14e25e377e7ed
#
_cell.length_a   1.000
_cell.length_b   1.000
_cell.length_c   1.000
_cell.angle_alpha   90.00
_cell.angle_beta   90.00
_cell.angle_gamma   90.00
#
_symmetry.space_group_name_H-M   'P 1'
#
loop_
_entity.id
_entity.type
_entity.pdbx_description
1 polymer ?
#
loop_
_entity_poly.entity_id
_entity_poly.type
_entity_poly.pdbx_seq_one_letter_code
_entity_poly.pdbx_strand_id
1 'polypeptide(L)'
;MSDVSLAVAPGEMVCLVGRSGCGKSTLFHGMAGLTTPVSGSVLLHGEDVTGRPGRVSYMLQKDLLLPQRTIMANVCLPLTLAGTPRAAACEKAEPLFERFGLNGTQDSYPSELSGGMRQRAALLRTYLMDNDVVLMDEPFSALDALTRQDMRSWFLSLVSDLGMSCVLVTHDVDEAVEMADRILVMSGNPTAGVPSGIVGEVDIDCARGQRAEWLLTPASLKAKREVLMLLG
;
A
#
# COMPACT_ATOMS: atom_id res chain seq x y z
N MET A 1 -12.87 -14.47 9.93
CA MET A 1 -11.40 -14.48 9.96
C MET A 1 -11.00 -15.02 11.33
N SER A 2 -10.06 -15.95 11.39
CA SER A 2 -9.55 -16.52 12.64
C SER A 2 -8.04 -16.73 12.51
N ASP A 3 -7.34 -16.55 13.63
CA ASP A 3 -5.90 -16.87 13.80
C ASP A 3 -4.99 -16.23 12.75
N VAL A 4 -5.21 -14.93 12.45
CA VAL A 4 -4.35 -14.16 11.58
C VAL A 4 -3.32 -13.41 12.42
N SER A 5 -2.05 -13.75 12.23
CA SER A 5 -0.92 -13.03 12.81
C SER A 5 0.06 -12.67 11.70
N LEU A 6 0.52 -11.43 11.70
CA LEU A 6 1.57 -10.94 10.82
C LEU A 6 2.40 -9.88 11.55
N ALA A 7 3.63 -9.72 11.12
CA ALA A 7 4.51 -8.64 11.56
C ALA A 7 5.10 -7.96 10.33
N VAL A 8 5.48 -6.71 10.47
CA VAL A 8 6.17 -5.92 9.42
C VAL A 8 7.39 -5.29 10.07
N ALA A 9 8.55 -5.57 9.53
CA ALA A 9 9.80 -4.98 9.99
C ALA A 9 9.96 -3.53 9.47
N PRO A 10 10.75 -2.69 10.14
CA PRO A 10 11.06 -1.36 9.63
C PRO A 10 11.65 -1.42 8.21
N GLY A 11 11.09 -0.64 7.29
CA GLY A 11 11.48 -0.60 5.89
C GLY A 11 11.06 -1.82 5.05
N GLU A 12 10.36 -2.80 5.63
CA GLU A 12 9.89 -3.99 4.92
C GLU A 12 8.65 -3.67 4.06
N MET A 13 8.61 -4.26 2.86
CA MET A 13 7.41 -4.31 2.01
C MET A 13 6.81 -5.72 2.04
N VAL A 14 5.66 -5.84 2.69
CA VAL A 14 4.89 -7.08 2.75
C VAL A 14 3.73 -7.01 1.76
N CYS A 15 3.58 -8.00 0.89
CA CYS A 15 2.40 -8.14 0.05
C CYS A 15 1.45 -9.20 0.61
N LEU A 16 0.18 -8.85 0.71
CA LEU A 16 -0.90 -9.75 1.07
C LEU A 16 -1.67 -10.15 -0.19
N VAL A 17 -1.53 -11.40 -0.58
CA VAL A 17 -2.19 -11.96 -1.78
C VAL A 17 -3.30 -12.91 -1.36
N GLY A 18 -4.40 -12.91 -2.11
CA GLY A 18 -5.50 -13.83 -1.87
C GLY A 18 -6.67 -13.60 -2.82
N ARG A 19 -7.51 -14.59 -2.97
CA ARG A 19 -8.71 -14.51 -3.84
C ARG A 19 -9.65 -13.39 -3.37
N SER A 20 -10.46 -12.87 -4.29
CA SER A 20 -11.50 -11.90 -3.94
C SER A 20 -12.46 -12.51 -2.89
N GLY A 21 -12.82 -11.69 -1.89
CA GLY A 21 -13.73 -12.12 -0.81
C GLY A 21 -13.07 -12.91 0.33
N CYS A 22 -11.76 -13.21 0.29
CA CYS A 22 -11.09 -13.91 1.39
C CYS A 22 -10.82 -13.03 2.63
N GLY A 23 -11.18 -11.74 2.63
CA GLY A 23 -11.12 -10.89 3.82
C GLY A 23 -9.92 -9.94 3.91
N LYS A 24 -9.12 -9.73 2.86
CA LYS A 24 -7.96 -8.83 2.86
C LYS A 24 -8.30 -7.41 3.32
N SER A 25 -9.33 -6.80 2.74
CA SER A 25 -9.77 -5.45 3.14
C SER A 25 -10.31 -5.41 4.57
N THR A 26 -10.91 -6.50 5.07
CA THR A 26 -11.33 -6.61 6.48
C THR A 26 -10.13 -6.60 7.41
N LEU A 27 -9.06 -7.34 7.05
CA LEU A 27 -7.80 -7.32 7.80
C LEU A 27 -7.20 -5.91 7.80
N PHE A 28 -7.16 -5.26 6.64
CA PHE A 28 -6.67 -3.88 6.52
C PHE A 28 -7.46 -2.89 7.37
N HIS A 29 -8.80 -3.00 7.40
CA HIS A 29 -9.62 -2.16 8.27
C HIS A 29 -9.30 -2.37 9.76
N GLY A 30 -9.02 -3.63 10.16
CA GLY A 30 -8.55 -3.93 11.51
C GLY A 30 -7.19 -3.29 11.81
N MET A 31 -6.21 -3.45 10.91
CA MET A 31 -4.87 -2.85 11.03
C MET A 31 -4.91 -1.32 11.04
N ALA A 32 -5.79 -0.71 10.24
CA ALA A 32 -5.99 0.74 10.19
C ALA A 32 -6.77 1.30 11.39
N GLY A 33 -7.26 0.45 12.29
CA GLY A 33 -8.09 0.85 13.43
C GLY A 33 -9.51 1.29 13.05
N LEU A 34 -9.95 1.03 11.81
CA LEU A 34 -11.30 1.38 11.32
C LEU A 34 -12.36 0.38 11.82
N THR A 35 -11.95 -0.83 12.15
CA THR A 35 -12.78 -1.85 12.78
C THR A 35 -12.02 -2.48 13.94
N THR A 36 -12.74 -2.74 15.03
CA THR A 36 -12.15 -3.42 16.19
C THR A 36 -12.35 -4.94 16.07
N PRO A 37 -11.30 -5.75 16.12
CA PRO A 37 -11.42 -7.19 16.08
C PRO A 37 -12.13 -7.70 17.35
N VAL A 38 -12.82 -8.85 17.25
CA VAL A 38 -13.46 -9.52 18.40
C VAL A 38 -12.41 -10.00 19.40
N SER A 39 -11.24 -10.39 18.92
CA SER A 39 -10.10 -10.81 19.74
C SER A 39 -8.79 -10.51 19.00
N GLY A 40 -7.68 -10.46 19.73
CA GLY A 40 -6.37 -10.09 19.20
C GLY A 40 -6.09 -8.60 19.34
N SER A 41 -4.91 -8.17 18.92
CA SER A 41 -4.44 -6.79 19.04
C SER A 41 -3.62 -6.37 17.82
N VAL A 42 -3.58 -5.07 17.57
CA VAL A 42 -2.69 -4.42 16.61
C VAL A 42 -1.66 -3.64 17.39
N LEU A 43 -0.40 -4.01 17.22
CA LEU A 43 0.71 -3.36 17.93
C LEU A 43 1.53 -2.54 16.94
N LEU A 44 1.84 -1.29 17.29
CA LEU A 44 2.76 -0.42 16.58
C LEU A 44 3.89 -0.02 17.55
N HIS A 45 5.12 -0.44 17.25
CA HIS A 45 6.27 -0.25 18.15
C HIS A 45 6.03 -0.73 19.59
N GLY A 46 5.24 -1.80 19.76
CA GLY A 46 4.88 -2.36 21.06
C GLY A 46 3.71 -1.67 21.76
N GLU A 47 3.20 -0.54 21.23
CA GLU A 47 1.98 0.11 21.72
C GLU A 47 0.74 -0.54 21.11
N ASP A 48 -0.27 -0.85 21.92
CA ASP A 48 -1.56 -1.33 21.44
C ASP A 48 -2.36 -0.18 20.82
N VAL A 49 -2.56 -0.26 19.49
CA VAL A 49 -3.32 0.71 18.69
C VAL A 49 -4.64 0.15 18.16
N THR A 50 -5.10 -0.96 18.71
CA THR A 50 -6.33 -1.64 18.31
C THR A 50 -7.53 -0.70 18.34
N GLY A 51 -8.23 -0.59 17.21
CA GLY A 51 -9.39 0.29 17.08
C GLY A 51 -9.09 1.80 17.16
N ARG A 52 -7.82 2.19 17.02
CA ARG A 52 -7.40 3.61 17.01
C ARG A 52 -7.04 4.04 15.58
N PRO A 53 -7.95 4.70 14.82
CA PRO A 53 -7.66 5.17 13.47
C PRO A 53 -6.60 6.28 13.47
N GLY A 54 -5.89 6.41 12.34
CA GLY A 54 -4.89 7.46 12.15
C GLY A 54 -3.48 7.12 12.68
N ARG A 55 -3.27 5.90 13.20
CA ARG A 55 -1.95 5.43 13.67
C ARG A 55 -1.12 4.80 12.55
N VAL A 56 -1.74 4.47 11.43
CA VAL A 56 -1.10 4.03 10.19
C VAL A 56 -1.69 4.81 9.03
N SER A 57 -0.91 5.04 7.98
CA SER A 57 -1.40 5.66 6.75
C SER A 57 -2.14 4.61 5.92
N TYR A 58 -3.28 4.98 5.33
CA TYR A 58 -4.08 4.05 4.53
C TYR A 58 -4.43 4.66 3.16
N MET A 59 -3.91 4.05 2.11
CA MET A 59 -4.24 4.35 0.72
C MET A 59 -5.28 3.35 0.22
N LEU A 60 -6.45 3.86 -0.11
CA LEU A 60 -7.56 3.07 -0.66
C LEU A 60 -7.35 2.78 -2.14
N GLN A 61 -8.04 1.77 -2.66
CA GLN A 61 -7.99 1.36 -4.07
C GLN A 61 -8.27 2.50 -5.05
N LYS A 62 -9.23 3.37 -4.73
CA LYS A 62 -9.52 4.59 -5.49
C LYS A 62 -8.70 5.74 -4.94
N ASP A 63 -8.26 6.65 -5.82
CA ASP A 63 -7.48 7.83 -5.43
C ASP A 63 -8.21 8.77 -4.45
N LEU A 64 -9.54 8.82 -4.53
CA LEU A 64 -10.42 9.64 -3.68
C LEU A 64 -9.92 11.10 -3.54
N LEU A 65 -9.31 11.64 -4.59
CA LEU A 65 -8.99 13.05 -4.65
C LEU A 65 -10.28 13.86 -4.72
N LEU A 66 -10.34 14.95 -3.96
CA LEU A 66 -11.49 15.85 -3.96
C LEU A 66 -11.52 16.65 -5.28
N PRO A 67 -12.51 16.44 -6.15
CA PRO A 67 -12.49 16.98 -7.52
C PRO A 67 -12.58 18.51 -7.54
N GLN A 68 -13.12 19.12 -6.50
CA GLN A 68 -13.25 20.58 -6.36
C GLN A 68 -12.04 21.27 -5.74
N ARG A 69 -10.98 20.51 -5.44
CA ARG A 69 -9.72 21.03 -4.85
C ARG A 69 -8.57 20.82 -5.80
N THR A 70 -7.61 21.73 -5.79
CA THR A 70 -6.34 21.55 -6.51
C THR A 70 -5.55 20.38 -5.95
N ILE A 71 -4.55 19.90 -6.67
CA ILE A 71 -3.68 18.81 -6.22
C ILE A 71 -2.94 19.21 -4.95
N MET A 72 -2.39 20.41 -4.86
CA MET A 72 -1.79 20.90 -3.62
C MET A 72 -2.76 20.84 -2.44
N ALA A 73 -4.00 21.29 -2.63
CA ALA A 73 -5.01 21.28 -1.57
C ALA A 73 -5.46 19.85 -1.18
N ASN A 74 -5.44 18.90 -2.12
CA ASN A 74 -5.69 17.49 -1.84
C ASN A 74 -4.54 16.88 -1.04
N VAL A 75 -3.32 17.11 -1.47
CA VAL A 75 -2.10 16.59 -0.86
C VAL A 75 -1.92 17.09 0.58
N CYS A 76 -2.18 18.38 0.82
CA CYS A 76 -2.08 19.00 2.14
C CYS A 76 -3.24 18.65 3.10
N LEU A 77 -4.27 17.93 2.62
CA LEU A 77 -5.47 17.67 3.41
C LEU A 77 -5.20 17.00 4.77
N PRO A 78 -4.36 15.94 4.88
CA PRO A 78 -4.08 15.32 6.17
C PRO A 78 -3.47 16.28 7.18
N LEU A 79 -2.49 17.06 6.75
CA LEU A 79 -1.82 18.04 7.60
C LEU A 79 -2.79 19.13 8.10
N THR A 80 -3.67 19.61 7.22
CA THR A 80 -4.65 20.62 7.59
C THR A 80 -5.72 20.10 8.54
N LEU A 81 -6.12 18.83 8.38
CA LEU A 81 -7.05 18.16 9.31
C LEU A 81 -6.40 17.90 10.68
N ALA A 82 -5.08 17.67 10.71
CA ALA A 82 -4.30 17.57 11.95
C ALA A 82 -4.03 18.94 12.61
N GLY A 83 -4.55 20.05 12.04
CA GLY A 83 -4.42 21.38 12.61
C GLY A 83 -3.24 22.21 12.10
N THR A 84 -2.44 21.70 11.14
CA THR A 84 -1.35 22.48 10.54
C THR A 84 -1.92 23.61 9.68
N PRO A 85 -1.48 24.88 9.87
CA PRO A 85 -1.88 25.97 9.01
C PRO A 85 -1.60 25.69 7.54
N ARG A 86 -2.52 26.10 6.64
CA ARG A 86 -2.43 25.79 5.21
C ARG A 86 -1.09 26.19 4.59
N ALA A 87 -0.56 27.36 4.92
CA ALA A 87 0.72 27.84 4.40
C ALA A 87 1.86 26.88 4.76
N ALA A 88 1.95 26.47 6.03
CA ALA A 88 2.97 25.52 6.51
C ALA A 88 2.77 24.11 5.90
N ALA A 89 1.52 23.67 5.70
CA ALA A 89 1.24 22.41 5.02
C ALA A 89 1.71 22.42 3.56
N CYS A 90 1.49 23.54 2.83
CA CYS A 90 1.97 23.70 1.46
C CYS A 90 3.50 23.76 1.40
N GLU A 91 4.14 24.48 2.30
CA GLU A 91 5.61 24.56 2.40
C GLU A 91 6.24 23.16 2.62
N LYS A 92 5.63 22.34 3.48
CA LYS A 92 6.06 20.94 3.70
C LYS A 92 5.84 20.05 2.48
N ALA A 93 4.77 20.27 1.75
CA ALA A 93 4.40 19.44 0.59
C ALA A 93 5.18 19.80 -0.69
N GLU A 94 5.48 21.06 -0.92
CA GLU A 94 6.06 21.58 -2.17
C GLU A 94 7.31 20.82 -2.65
N PRO A 95 8.35 20.55 -1.84
CA PRO A 95 9.54 19.83 -2.28
C PRO A 95 9.28 18.36 -2.65
N LEU A 96 8.15 17.80 -2.20
CA LEU A 96 7.79 16.41 -2.47
C LEU A 96 7.13 16.24 -3.85
N PHE A 97 6.59 17.30 -4.45
CA PHE A 97 5.98 17.22 -5.77
C PHE A 97 6.96 16.70 -6.84
N GLU A 98 8.21 17.15 -6.81
CA GLU A 98 9.24 16.65 -7.72
C GLU A 98 9.54 15.17 -7.48
N ARG A 99 9.76 14.77 -6.22
CA ARG A 99 10.03 13.36 -5.86
C ARG A 99 8.90 12.42 -6.24
N PHE A 100 7.66 12.90 -6.17
CA PHE A 100 6.48 12.13 -6.54
C PHE A 100 6.12 12.25 -8.04
N GLY A 101 6.95 12.96 -8.84
CA GLY A 101 6.73 13.14 -10.27
C GLY A 101 5.46 13.93 -10.60
N LEU A 102 5.15 14.90 -9.76
CA LEU A 102 3.97 15.78 -9.86
C LEU A 102 4.34 17.25 -10.08
N ASN A 103 5.61 17.53 -10.41
CA ASN A 103 6.06 18.90 -10.59
C ASN A 103 5.22 19.66 -11.62
N GLY A 104 4.81 20.88 -11.30
CA GLY A 104 3.96 21.72 -12.16
C GLY A 104 2.47 21.41 -12.10
N THR A 105 2.01 20.49 -11.24
CA THR A 105 0.59 20.15 -11.10
C THR A 105 -0.08 20.71 -9.83
N GLN A 106 0.63 21.52 -9.07
CA GLN A 106 0.18 22.01 -7.78
C GLN A 106 -1.19 22.68 -7.83
N ASP A 107 -1.41 23.52 -8.86
CA ASP A 107 -2.65 24.27 -9.08
C ASP A 107 -3.67 23.56 -9.99
N SER A 108 -3.28 22.39 -10.56
CA SER A 108 -4.19 21.57 -11.36
C SER A 108 -5.27 20.90 -10.52
N TYR A 109 -6.39 20.59 -11.17
CA TYR A 109 -7.46 19.77 -10.57
C TYR A 109 -7.30 18.30 -10.93
N PRO A 110 -7.88 17.36 -10.15
CA PRO A 110 -7.78 15.92 -10.43
C PRO A 110 -8.21 15.51 -11.84
N SER A 111 -9.18 16.22 -12.45
CA SER A 111 -9.66 15.97 -13.82
C SER A 111 -8.63 16.29 -14.90
N GLU A 112 -7.61 17.07 -14.58
CA GLU A 112 -6.55 17.48 -15.52
C GLU A 112 -5.35 16.53 -15.53
N LEU A 113 -5.34 15.57 -14.58
CA LEU A 113 -4.24 14.61 -14.39
C LEU A 113 -4.54 13.27 -15.07
N SER A 114 -3.49 12.59 -15.55
CA SER A 114 -3.57 11.19 -15.96
C SER A 114 -3.89 10.26 -14.75
N GLY A 115 -4.32 9.04 -15.01
CA GLY A 115 -4.59 8.06 -13.95
C GLY A 115 -3.40 7.81 -13.04
N GLY A 116 -2.21 7.65 -13.61
CA GLY A 116 -0.97 7.48 -12.87
C GLY A 116 -0.61 8.71 -12.02
N MET A 117 -0.79 9.91 -12.55
CA MET A 117 -0.55 11.13 -11.78
C MET A 117 -1.54 11.30 -10.62
N ARG A 118 -2.82 10.93 -10.78
CA ARG A 118 -3.78 10.91 -9.67
C ARG A 118 -3.36 9.92 -8.58
N GLN A 119 -2.89 8.72 -8.96
CA GLN A 119 -2.38 7.74 -7.97
C GLN A 119 -1.15 8.26 -7.23
N ARG A 120 -0.21 8.93 -7.91
CA ARG A 120 0.94 9.58 -7.28
C ARG A 120 0.51 10.67 -6.29
N ALA A 121 -0.49 11.48 -6.64
CA ALA A 121 -1.04 12.51 -5.76
C ALA A 121 -1.74 11.91 -4.53
N ALA A 122 -2.47 10.80 -4.70
CA ALA A 122 -3.08 10.06 -3.59
C ALA A 122 -2.01 9.45 -2.67
N LEU A 123 -0.93 8.92 -3.24
CA LEU A 123 0.20 8.40 -2.48
C LEU A 123 0.93 9.50 -1.71
N LEU A 124 1.19 10.66 -2.35
CA LEU A 124 1.80 11.82 -1.68
C LEU A 124 0.92 12.32 -0.52
N ARG A 125 -0.41 12.38 -0.72
CA ARG A 125 -1.36 12.68 0.36
C ARG A 125 -1.25 11.66 1.50
N THR A 126 -1.12 10.38 1.19
CA THR A 126 -1.00 9.30 2.18
C THR A 126 0.35 9.37 2.92
N TYR A 127 1.43 9.67 2.21
CA TYR A 127 2.75 9.87 2.80
C TYR A 127 2.79 11.04 3.80
N LEU A 128 2.08 12.13 3.50
CA LEU A 128 1.99 13.30 4.38
C LEU A 128 1.14 13.09 5.64
N MET A 129 0.54 11.92 5.83
CA MET A 129 0.01 11.51 7.14
C MET A 129 1.12 11.27 8.16
N ASP A 130 2.37 11.06 7.70
CA ASP A 130 3.59 10.99 8.50
C ASP A 130 3.58 9.81 9.52
N ASN A 131 3.03 8.67 9.11
CA ASN A 131 3.04 7.44 9.89
C ASN A 131 4.12 6.46 9.37
N ASP A 132 4.70 5.67 10.27
CA ASP A 132 5.79 4.73 9.97
C ASP A 132 5.37 3.57 9.05
N VAL A 133 4.07 3.25 9.03
CA VAL A 133 3.51 2.14 8.23
C VAL A 133 2.46 2.67 7.28
N VAL A 134 2.56 2.27 6.03
CA VAL A 134 1.59 2.58 4.96
C VAL A 134 0.88 1.30 4.52
N LEU A 135 -0.44 1.29 4.64
CA LEU A 135 -1.30 0.25 4.10
C LEU A 135 -1.81 0.69 2.72
N MET A 136 -1.74 -0.19 1.71
CA MET A 136 -2.18 0.10 0.34
C MET A 136 -3.08 -1.01 -0.16
N ASP A 137 -4.32 -0.67 -0.48
CA ASP A 137 -5.33 -1.62 -0.98
C ASP A 137 -5.42 -1.52 -2.51
N GLU A 138 -4.83 -2.48 -3.21
CA GLU A 138 -4.80 -2.57 -4.68
C GLU A 138 -4.44 -1.25 -5.41
N PRO A 139 -3.32 -0.58 -5.05
CA PRO A 139 -3.06 0.80 -5.47
C PRO A 139 -2.88 0.97 -6.98
N PHE A 140 -2.59 -0.09 -7.73
CA PHE A 140 -2.32 -0.01 -9.17
C PHE A 140 -3.40 -0.67 -10.04
N SER A 141 -4.47 -1.21 -9.42
CA SER A 141 -5.50 -1.98 -10.13
C SER A 141 -6.29 -1.17 -11.16
N ALA A 142 -6.44 0.14 -10.95
CA ALA A 142 -7.17 1.05 -11.85
C ALA A 142 -6.35 1.54 -13.06
N LEU A 143 -5.05 1.17 -13.16
CA LEU A 143 -4.16 1.61 -14.22
C LEU A 143 -4.11 0.61 -15.39
N ASP A 144 -3.89 1.13 -16.60
CA ASP A 144 -3.55 0.28 -17.74
C ASP A 144 -2.19 -0.43 -17.54
N ALA A 145 -1.90 -1.46 -18.34
CA ALA A 145 -0.75 -2.32 -18.12
C ALA A 145 0.61 -1.60 -18.17
N LEU A 146 0.79 -0.66 -19.11
CA LEU A 146 2.06 0.07 -19.26
C LEU A 146 2.25 1.07 -18.11
N THR A 147 1.23 1.87 -17.84
CA THR A 147 1.25 2.82 -16.72
C THR A 147 1.46 2.10 -15.38
N ARG A 148 0.87 0.90 -15.21
CA ARG A 148 1.04 0.08 -14.00
C ARG A 148 2.48 -0.36 -13.81
N GLN A 149 3.15 -0.83 -14.87
CA GLN A 149 4.56 -1.24 -14.81
C GLN A 149 5.47 -0.07 -14.43
N ASP A 150 5.30 1.09 -15.07
CA ASP A 150 6.06 2.30 -14.75
C ASP A 150 5.83 2.75 -13.30
N MET A 151 4.59 2.67 -12.84
CA MET A 151 4.21 3.04 -11.48
C MET A 151 4.84 2.12 -10.43
N ARG A 152 4.88 0.80 -10.67
CA ARG A 152 5.50 -0.16 -9.76
C ARG A 152 7.00 0.08 -9.64
N SER A 153 7.70 0.22 -10.76
CA SER A 153 9.14 0.49 -10.79
C SER A 153 9.48 1.80 -10.06
N TRP A 154 8.72 2.87 -10.34
CA TRP A 154 8.87 4.15 -9.66
C TRP A 154 8.58 4.02 -8.14
N PHE A 155 7.53 3.31 -7.77
CA PHE A 155 7.14 3.16 -6.36
C PHE A 155 8.19 2.37 -5.56
N LEU A 156 8.78 1.30 -6.13
CA LEU A 156 9.87 0.55 -5.50
C LEU A 156 11.07 1.45 -5.20
N SER A 157 11.45 2.33 -6.14
CA SER A 157 12.51 3.31 -5.92
C SER A 157 12.15 4.27 -4.78
N LEU A 158 10.93 4.82 -4.82
CA LEU A 158 10.45 5.77 -3.81
C LEU A 158 10.45 5.17 -2.39
N VAL A 159 9.94 3.95 -2.24
CA VAL A 159 9.90 3.24 -0.94
C VAL A 159 11.30 3.00 -0.40
N SER A 160 12.25 2.61 -1.28
CA SER A 160 13.65 2.42 -0.90
C SER A 160 14.30 3.73 -0.45
N ASP A 161 14.07 4.82 -1.20
CA ASP A 161 14.64 6.13 -0.90
C ASP A 161 14.09 6.76 0.38
N LEU A 162 12.84 6.46 0.71
CA LEU A 162 12.15 7.00 1.89
C LEU A 162 12.23 6.08 3.12
N GLY A 163 12.70 4.84 2.95
CA GLY A 163 12.75 3.84 4.02
C GLY A 163 11.36 3.45 4.56
N MET A 164 10.32 3.50 3.72
CA MET A 164 8.93 3.27 4.14
C MET A 164 8.68 1.79 4.44
N SER A 165 7.95 1.51 5.53
CA SER A 165 7.37 0.18 5.78
C SER A 165 5.98 0.13 5.14
N CYS A 166 5.74 -0.89 4.31
CA CYS A 166 4.50 -0.97 3.54
C CYS A 166 3.84 -2.34 3.66
N VAL A 167 2.51 -2.34 3.77
CA VAL A 167 1.71 -3.54 3.51
C VAL A 167 0.82 -3.27 2.29
N LEU A 168 0.97 -4.08 1.26
CA LEU A 168 0.25 -3.94 0.01
C LEU A 168 -0.68 -5.13 -0.19
N VAL A 169 -1.96 -4.86 -0.42
CA VAL A 169 -2.91 -5.88 -0.87
C VAL A 169 -2.94 -5.89 -2.40
N THR A 170 -2.82 -7.07 -2.97
CA THR A 170 -3.05 -7.27 -4.40
C THR A 170 -3.68 -8.66 -4.65
N HIS A 171 -4.35 -8.80 -5.79
CA HIS A 171 -4.78 -10.09 -6.32
C HIS A 171 -3.88 -10.56 -7.48
N ASP A 172 -2.89 -9.75 -7.86
CA ASP A 172 -1.93 -10.03 -8.92
C ASP A 172 -0.64 -10.61 -8.32
N VAL A 173 -0.38 -11.89 -8.61
CA VAL A 173 0.80 -12.62 -8.11
C VAL A 173 2.09 -12.05 -8.71
N ASP A 174 2.05 -11.59 -9.97
CA ASP A 174 3.22 -10.97 -10.60
C ASP A 174 3.60 -9.66 -9.91
N GLU A 175 2.60 -8.86 -9.56
CA GLU A 175 2.79 -7.65 -8.78
C GLU A 175 3.40 -7.94 -7.40
N ALA A 176 2.88 -8.94 -6.68
CA ALA A 176 3.41 -9.31 -5.38
C ALA A 176 4.86 -9.78 -5.46
N VAL A 177 5.20 -10.64 -6.43
CA VAL A 177 6.57 -11.15 -6.64
C VAL A 177 7.53 -10.03 -7.06
N GLU A 178 7.06 -9.07 -7.84
CA GLU A 178 7.86 -7.91 -8.24
C GLU A 178 8.15 -6.97 -7.06
N MET A 179 7.17 -6.74 -6.18
CA MET A 179 7.24 -5.65 -5.21
C MET A 179 7.65 -6.07 -3.80
N ALA A 180 7.24 -7.25 -3.35
CA ALA A 180 7.40 -7.65 -1.95
C ALA A 180 8.84 -8.03 -1.58
N ASP A 181 9.19 -7.81 -0.32
CA ASP A 181 10.28 -8.53 0.34
C ASP A 181 9.76 -9.86 0.89
N ARG A 182 8.48 -9.89 1.28
CA ARG A 182 7.78 -11.07 1.76
C ARG A 182 6.30 -11.05 1.33
N ILE A 183 5.82 -12.21 0.88
CA ILE A 183 4.43 -12.39 0.42
C ILE A 183 3.70 -13.25 1.42
N LEU A 184 2.59 -12.74 1.94
CA LEU A 184 1.65 -13.49 2.77
C LEU A 184 0.47 -13.94 1.90
N VAL A 185 0.18 -15.22 1.91
CA VAL A 185 -0.93 -15.77 1.14
C VAL A 185 -2.12 -15.98 2.07
N MET A 186 -3.22 -15.32 1.74
CA MET A 186 -4.47 -15.41 2.47
C MET A 186 -5.48 -16.25 1.71
N SER A 187 -6.07 -17.23 2.35
CA SER A 187 -7.14 -18.06 1.80
C SER A 187 -8.33 -18.15 2.74
N GLY A 188 -9.46 -18.58 2.22
CA GLY A 188 -10.72 -18.73 2.92
C GLY A 188 -11.89 -18.23 2.08
N ASN A 189 -13.08 -18.67 2.47
CA ASN A 189 -14.34 -18.23 1.87
C ASN A 189 -15.39 -18.07 2.97
N PRO A 190 -15.43 -16.91 3.66
CA PRO A 190 -16.35 -16.69 4.78
C PRO A 190 -17.83 -16.85 4.38
N THR A 191 -18.17 -16.54 3.13
CA THR A 191 -19.55 -16.70 2.62
C THR A 191 -19.96 -18.16 2.45
N ALA A 192 -18.98 -19.06 2.27
CA ALA A 192 -19.17 -20.51 2.25
C ALA A 192 -18.87 -21.17 3.61
N GLY A 193 -18.73 -20.39 4.68
CA GLY A 193 -18.45 -20.90 6.03
C GLY A 193 -17.00 -21.35 6.27
N VAL A 194 -16.08 -21.08 5.33
CA VAL A 194 -14.65 -21.39 5.50
C VAL A 194 -13.94 -20.16 6.07
N PRO A 195 -13.42 -20.21 7.33
CA PRO A 195 -12.72 -19.09 7.91
C PRO A 195 -11.51 -18.65 7.06
N SER A 196 -11.29 -17.36 7.00
CA SER A 196 -10.11 -16.79 6.33
C SER A 196 -8.92 -16.77 7.27
N GLY A 197 -7.74 -17.08 6.76
CA GLY A 197 -6.48 -17.03 7.49
C GLY A 197 -5.28 -16.91 6.53
N ILE A 198 -4.10 -16.66 7.08
CA ILE A 198 -2.83 -16.77 6.35
C ILE A 198 -2.50 -18.26 6.25
N VAL A 199 -2.33 -18.76 5.02
CA VAL A 199 -2.07 -20.18 4.73
C VAL A 199 -0.61 -20.46 4.40
N GLY A 200 0.20 -19.42 4.23
CA GLY A 200 1.64 -19.53 4.02
C GLY A 200 2.27 -18.19 3.72
N GLU A 201 3.60 -18.19 3.71
CA GLU A 201 4.41 -17.03 3.35
C GLU A 201 5.54 -17.45 2.39
N VAL A 202 5.97 -16.51 1.57
CA VAL A 202 7.07 -16.68 0.61
C VAL A 202 7.99 -15.48 0.72
N ASP A 203 9.24 -15.72 1.11
CA ASP A 203 10.28 -14.69 1.14
C ASP A 203 10.86 -14.47 -0.26
N ILE A 204 11.11 -13.23 -0.61
CA ILE A 204 11.73 -12.84 -1.86
C ILE A 204 13.18 -12.45 -1.61
N ASP A 205 14.07 -13.40 -1.78
CA ASP A 205 15.52 -13.23 -1.56
C ASP A 205 16.16 -12.49 -2.76
N CYS A 206 15.81 -11.22 -2.91
CA CYS A 206 16.36 -10.33 -3.92
C CYS A 206 16.23 -8.87 -3.49
N ALA A 207 17.31 -8.11 -3.55
CA ALA A 207 17.29 -6.68 -3.28
C ALA A 207 16.38 -5.94 -4.28
N ARG A 208 15.61 -4.94 -3.79
CA ARG A 208 14.67 -4.18 -4.63
C ARG A 208 15.32 -3.57 -5.87
N GLY A 209 16.54 -3.03 -5.75
CA GLY A 209 17.29 -2.45 -6.87
C GLY A 209 17.72 -3.45 -7.96
N GLN A 210 17.68 -4.75 -7.68
CA GLN A 210 18.02 -5.83 -8.63
C GLN A 210 16.79 -6.58 -9.14
N ARG A 211 15.59 -6.13 -8.73
CA ARG A 211 14.33 -6.84 -8.96
C ARG A 211 14.01 -7.04 -10.44
N ALA A 212 14.28 -6.04 -11.27
CA ALA A 212 14.00 -6.10 -12.72
C ALA A 212 14.78 -7.26 -13.40
N GLU A 213 16.07 -7.42 -13.07
CA GLU A 213 16.89 -8.52 -13.61
C GLU A 213 16.48 -9.86 -13.00
N TRP A 214 16.24 -9.88 -11.69
CA TRP A 214 15.83 -11.09 -10.97
C TRP A 214 14.52 -11.67 -11.50
N LEU A 215 13.55 -10.83 -11.91
CA LEU A 215 12.29 -11.26 -12.49
C LEU A 215 12.45 -12.10 -13.77
N LEU A 216 13.60 -12.00 -14.45
CA LEU A 216 13.93 -12.80 -15.65
C LEU A 216 14.59 -14.14 -15.31
N THR A 217 14.77 -14.48 -14.04
CA THR A 217 15.46 -15.68 -13.58
C THR A 217 14.49 -16.83 -13.22
N PRO A 218 14.98 -18.07 -13.19
CA PRO A 218 14.20 -19.21 -12.68
C PRO A 218 13.78 -19.05 -11.20
N ALA A 219 14.50 -18.25 -10.41
CA ALA A 219 14.18 -18.03 -9.01
C ALA A 219 12.85 -17.27 -8.84
N SER A 220 12.58 -16.26 -9.66
CA SER A 220 11.30 -15.55 -9.65
C SER A 220 10.12 -16.45 -10.05
N LEU A 221 10.33 -17.34 -11.04
CA LEU A 221 9.33 -18.31 -11.44
C LEU A 221 9.04 -19.33 -10.33
N LYS A 222 10.06 -19.71 -9.55
CA LYS A 222 9.88 -20.57 -8.38
C LYS A 222 9.03 -19.88 -7.32
N ALA A 223 9.37 -18.64 -6.94
CA ALA A 223 8.57 -17.86 -5.98
C ALA A 223 7.11 -17.71 -6.43
N LYS A 224 6.89 -17.33 -7.69
CA LYS A 224 5.55 -17.24 -8.27
C LYS A 224 4.77 -18.57 -8.17
N ARG A 225 5.41 -19.69 -8.51
CA ARG A 225 4.80 -21.01 -8.42
C ARG A 225 4.44 -21.38 -6.98
N GLU A 226 5.27 -21.04 -6.02
CA GLU A 226 5.04 -21.28 -4.60
C GLU A 226 3.80 -20.51 -4.10
N VAL A 227 3.69 -19.22 -4.42
CA VAL A 227 2.50 -18.42 -4.14
C VAL A 227 1.24 -19.01 -4.77
N LEU A 228 1.32 -19.44 -6.04
CA LEU A 228 0.17 -20.05 -6.75
C LEU A 228 -0.26 -21.39 -6.12
N MET A 229 0.68 -22.21 -5.64
CA MET A 229 0.37 -23.45 -4.93
C MET A 229 -0.35 -23.19 -3.60
N LEU A 230 0.02 -22.13 -2.87
CA LEU A 230 -0.64 -21.74 -1.63
C LEU A 230 -2.06 -21.17 -1.86
N LEU A 231 -2.30 -20.59 -3.03
CA LEU A 231 -3.63 -20.06 -3.39
C LEU A 231 -4.62 -21.16 -3.81
N GLY A 232 -4.14 -22.35 -4.18
CA GLY A 232 -4.94 -23.53 -4.55
C GLY A 232 -5.45 -23.50 -5.99
#